data_8eb3d7dd7159b2a332f18cf32dc9e49c
#
_entry.id   8eb3d7dd7159b2a332f18cf32dc9e49c
#
_cell.length_a   1.000
_cell.length_b   1.000
_cell.length_c   1.000
_cell.angle_alpha   90.00
_cell.angle_beta   90.00
_cell.angle_gamma   90.00
#
_symmetry.space_group_name_H-M   'P 1'
#
loop_
_entity.id
_entity.type
_entity.pdbx_description
1 polymer ?
#
loop_
_entity_poly.entity_id
_entity_poly.type
_entity_poly.pdbx_seq_one_letter_code
_entity_poly.pdbx_strand_id
1 'polypeptide(L)'
;MNVLISGAGITGPTLAFWLRKYGFAPTLVECAPALRTGGYVIDFWGLGYDIAEKMLLPDIANLGYHMQELRIVDDHGRRLSGFGVRVFRELTSGRYITLGRSDLSKLIYDRISGSCEIIFGDSITSLREAHGEVHVEFEHSGERHFDLVIGADGLHSRVRKLVFGPQDRYEKDLGYRVAAFETGGYRPRNELVYLIHSAPGQQVGRFSLHNDRTLFLFIFNGGGEPQAHGVAAQKAILRKRFAGDGWELPQILAALDACTELYFDRVSQIRMGTWSQGRIALVGDASFCVSLLAGQGSALAMTAAYVLAVELATSPDRPQEAFRRYEERLRPFIDAKQRAAERFAAAFVPRTRRGIFFRNQVIKAFRVPAIAKVAISRDIRDQLQLPRYHL
;
A
#
# COMPACT_ATOMS: atom_id res chain seq x y z
N MET A 1 7.39 -4.80 28.00
CA MET A 1 7.55 -3.43 27.48
C MET A 1 6.23 -2.98 26.86
N ASN A 2 5.82 -1.76 27.18
CA ASN A 2 4.64 -1.11 26.63
C ASN A 2 5.03 -0.38 25.33
N VAL A 3 4.38 -0.70 24.23
CA VAL A 3 4.72 -0.14 22.91
C VAL A 3 3.51 0.57 22.34
N LEU A 4 3.60 1.88 22.11
CA LEU A 4 2.59 2.60 21.35
C LEU A 4 2.85 2.44 19.86
N ILE A 5 1.82 2.12 19.11
CA ILE A 5 1.83 2.02 17.63
C ILE A 5 0.84 3.04 17.08
N SER A 6 1.33 4.02 16.33
CA SER A 6 0.48 4.99 15.62
C SER A 6 0.07 4.43 14.26
N GLY A 7 -1.23 4.27 14.04
CA GLY A 7 -1.84 3.79 12.81
C GLY A 7 -2.37 2.36 12.87
N ALA A 8 -3.66 2.17 12.58
CA ALA A 8 -4.36 0.88 12.54
C ALA A 8 -4.63 0.36 11.12
N GLY A 9 -3.80 0.73 10.15
CA GLY A 9 -3.87 0.21 8.78
C GLY A 9 -3.40 -1.25 8.68
N ILE A 10 -2.46 -1.56 7.78
CA ILE A 10 -1.88 -2.90 7.64
C ILE A 10 -0.68 -3.10 8.55
N THR A 11 0.22 -2.12 8.58
CA THR A 11 1.51 -2.20 9.29
C THR A 11 1.33 -2.32 10.81
N GLY A 12 0.54 -1.41 11.40
CA GLY A 12 0.35 -1.35 12.85
C GLY A 12 -0.24 -2.63 13.45
N PRO A 13 -1.39 -3.11 12.96
CA PRO A 13 -1.97 -4.37 13.44
C PRO A 13 -1.06 -5.59 13.20
N THR A 14 -0.33 -5.64 12.09
CA THR A 14 0.68 -6.69 11.85
C THR A 14 1.78 -6.64 12.90
N LEU A 15 2.31 -5.46 13.20
CA LEU A 15 3.33 -5.27 14.23
C LEU A 15 2.80 -5.66 15.62
N ALA A 16 1.59 -5.22 15.97
CA ALA A 16 0.95 -5.54 17.24
C ALA A 16 0.79 -7.04 17.45
N PHE A 17 0.35 -7.77 16.41
CA PHE A 17 0.24 -9.24 16.44
C PHE A 17 1.58 -9.90 16.83
N TRP A 18 2.66 -9.53 16.16
CA TRP A 18 3.97 -10.13 16.40
C TRP A 18 4.58 -9.70 17.72
N LEU A 19 4.47 -8.42 18.09
CA LEU A 19 4.95 -7.93 19.39
C LEU A 19 4.26 -8.65 20.54
N ARG A 20 2.94 -8.85 20.48
CA ARG A 20 2.22 -9.63 21.50
C ARG A 20 2.71 -11.07 21.56
N LYS A 21 2.90 -11.71 20.40
CA LYS A 21 3.43 -13.09 20.35
C LYS A 21 4.79 -13.19 21.02
N TYR A 22 5.57 -12.10 21.03
CA TYR A 22 6.89 -12.03 21.65
C TYR A 22 6.88 -11.41 23.08
N GLY A 23 5.71 -11.28 23.70
CA GLY A 23 5.59 -10.86 25.10
C GLY A 23 5.58 -9.35 25.35
N PHE A 24 5.46 -8.52 24.31
CA PHE A 24 5.25 -7.06 24.46
C PHE A 24 3.77 -6.74 24.69
N ALA A 25 3.51 -5.55 25.22
CA ALA A 25 2.17 -5.00 25.42
C ALA A 25 1.92 -3.81 24.45
N PRO A 26 1.45 -4.06 23.20
CA PRO A 26 1.16 -2.99 22.26
C PRO A 26 -0.18 -2.31 22.55
N THR A 27 -0.22 -0.99 22.40
CA THR A 27 -1.41 -0.15 22.29
C THR A 27 -1.40 0.51 20.90
N LEU A 28 -2.51 0.48 20.16
CA LEU A 28 -2.64 1.18 18.89
C LEU A 28 -3.43 2.47 19.06
N VAL A 29 -3.06 3.50 18.30
CA VAL A 29 -3.86 4.72 18.13
C VAL A 29 -4.11 4.95 16.63
N GLU A 30 -5.35 5.27 16.26
CA GLU A 30 -5.78 5.56 14.88
C GLU A 30 -6.62 6.83 14.84
N CYS A 31 -6.24 7.77 13.98
CA CYS A 31 -6.95 9.05 13.83
C CYS A 31 -8.35 8.91 13.23
N ALA A 32 -8.61 7.88 12.44
CA ALA A 32 -9.95 7.61 11.95
C ALA A 32 -10.85 7.08 13.07
N PRO A 33 -12.16 7.38 13.05
CA PRO A 33 -13.11 6.93 14.08
C PRO A 33 -13.38 5.42 14.05
N ALA A 34 -13.00 4.75 12.97
CA ALA A 34 -13.13 3.31 12.78
C ALA A 34 -12.15 2.83 11.70
N LEU A 35 -12.08 1.53 11.48
CA LEU A 35 -11.34 0.98 10.34
C LEU A 35 -11.87 1.55 9.03
N ARG A 36 -10.96 2.00 8.18
CA ARG A 36 -11.32 2.53 6.87
C ARG A 36 -11.84 1.40 5.98
N THR A 37 -12.98 1.65 5.35
CA THR A 37 -13.58 0.80 4.32
C THR A 37 -13.24 1.36 2.94
N GLY A 38 -13.37 0.53 1.88
CA GLY A 38 -13.08 0.94 0.50
C GLY A 38 -11.57 1.09 0.21
N GLY A 39 -11.25 1.79 -0.86
CA GLY A 39 -9.88 1.98 -1.34
C GLY A 39 -9.65 1.35 -2.71
N TYR A 40 -8.60 0.58 -2.85
CA TYR A 40 -8.22 -0.08 -4.11
C TYR A 40 -7.83 -1.54 -3.86
N VAL A 41 -7.85 -2.33 -4.93
CA VAL A 41 -7.35 -3.70 -4.87
C VAL A 41 -5.82 -3.69 -4.94
N ILE A 42 -5.23 -4.65 -4.26
CA ILE A 42 -3.79 -4.91 -4.25
C ILE A 42 -3.53 -6.31 -4.76
N ASP A 43 -2.45 -6.46 -5.48
CA ASP A 43 -1.88 -7.76 -5.76
C ASP A 43 -0.97 -8.15 -4.60
N PHE A 44 -1.17 -9.35 -4.05
CA PHE A 44 -0.54 -9.77 -2.82
C PHE A 44 0.18 -11.12 -3.02
N TRP A 45 1.50 -11.10 -2.83
CA TRP A 45 2.39 -12.26 -2.99
C TRP A 45 3.70 -12.08 -2.23
N GLY A 46 4.60 -13.05 -2.34
CA GLY A 46 5.96 -13.00 -1.79
C GLY A 46 5.99 -13.01 -0.26
N LEU A 47 6.96 -12.30 0.32
CA LEU A 47 7.18 -12.33 1.78
C LEU A 47 5.98 -11.88 2.60
N GLY A 48 5.18 -10.93 2.09
CA GLY A 48 3.95 -10.52 2.77
C GLY A 48 2.94 -11.67 2.87
N TYR A 49 2.81 -12.47 1.80
CA TYR A 49 1.96 -13.67 1.81
C TYR A 49 2.47 -14.71 2.80
N ASP A 50 3.79 -14.95 2.85
CA ASP A 50 4.40 -15.87 3.82
C ASP A 50 4.14 -15.43 5.27
N ILE A 51 4.12 -14.13 5.53
CA ILE A 51 3.84 -13.58 6.85
C ILE A 51 2.34 -13.70 7.19
N ALA A 52 1.47 -13.47 6.21
CA ALA A 52 0.04 -13.66 6.39
C ALA A 52 -0.30 -15.12 6.76
N GLU A 53 0.34 -16.09 6.09
CA GLU A 53 0.22 -17.52 6.45
C GLU A 53 0.71 -17.79 7.89
N LYS A 54 1.86 -17.22 8.28
CA LYS A 54 2.40 -17.35 9.65
C LYS A 54 1.52 -16.69 10.70
N MET A 55 0.76 -15.66 10.34
CA MET A 55 -0.23 -15.04 11.20
C MET A 55 -1.52 -15.87 11.29
N LEU A 56 -1.59 -17.01 10.61
CA LEU A 56 -2.77 -17.84 10.51
C LEU A 56 -3.97 -17.03 9.97
N LEU A 57 -3.77 -16.36 8.85
CA LEU A 57 -4.84 -15.71 8.09
C LEU A 57 -5.41 -16.72 7.06
N PRO A 58 -6.28 -17.67 7.49
CA PRO A 58 -6.64 -18.84 6.67
C PRO A 58 -7.49 -18.45 5.46
N ASP A 59 -8.23 -17.37 5.57
CA ASP A 59 -9.24 -17.00 4.58
C ASP A 59 -8.74 -16.04 3.51
N ILE A 60 -7.44 -15.69 3.52
CA ILE A 60 -6.88 -14.73 2.56
C ILE A 60 -7.08 -15.20 1.11
N ALA A 61 -6.98 -16.49 0.86
CA ALA A 61 -7.22 -17.08 -0.46
C ALA A 61 -8.70 -17.03 -0.87
N ASN A 62 -9.62 -17.10 0.10
CA ASN A 62 -11.07 -17.09 -0.13
C ASN A 62 -11.64 -15.68 -0.25
N LEU A 63 -11.00 -14.69 0.38
CA LEU A 63 -11.43 -13.28 0.33
C LEU A 63 -10.98 -12.55 -0.93
N GLY A 64 -9.96 -13.04 -1.56
CA GLY A 64 -9.41 -12.39 -2.74
C GLY A 64 -10.02 -12.87 -4.05
N TYR A 65 -9.53 -12.25 -5.11
CA TYR A 65 -9.92 -12.53 -6.48
C TYR A 65 -8.80 -13.32 -7.16
N HIS A 66 -9.15 -14.46 -7.72
CA HIS A 66 -8.25 -15.22 -8.58
C HIS A 66 -8.24 -14.61 -9.99
N MET A 67 -7.71 -13.37 -10.10
CA MET A 67 -7.63 -12.65 -11.35
C MET A 67 -7.10 -13.57 -12.46
N GLN A 68 -7.70 -13.46 -13.65
CA GLN A 68 -7.36 -14.29 -14.82
C GLN A 68 -6.56 -13.52 -15.85
N GLU A 69 -6.90 -12.26 -16.05
CA GLU A 69 -6.34 -11.46 -17.14
C GLU A 69 -6.23 -9.98 -16.79
N LEU A 70 -5.14 -9.35 -17.22
CA LEU A 70 -5.06 -7.91 -17.42
C LEU A 70 -5.29 -7.64 -18.92
N ARG A 71 -6.25 -6.78 -19.23
CA ARG A 71 -6.66 -6.45 -20.61
C ARG A 71 -6.59 -4.95 -20.85
N ILE A 72 -5.87 -4.55 -21.88
CA ILE A 72 -5.83 -3.17 -22.37
C ILE A 72 -6.80 -3.03 -23.54
N VAL A 73 -7.66 -2.00 -23.48
CA VAL A 73 -8.70 -1.75 -24.46
C VAL A 73 -8.51 -0.40 -25.16
N ASP A 74 -9.10 -0.27 -26.36
CA ASP A 74 -9.18 0.99 -27.11
C ASP A 74 -10.43 1.81 -26.70
N ASP A 75 -10.64 2.94 -27.36
CA ASP A 75 -11.78 3.86 -27.13
C ASP A 75 -13.15 3.20 -27.35
N HIS A 76 -13.20 2.06 -28.04
CA HIS A 76 -14.42 1.29 -28.32
C HIS A 76 -14.51 0.02 -27.45
N GLY A 77 -13.63 -0.15 -26.48
CA GLY A 77 -13.59 -1.34 -25.61
C GLY A 77 -12.99 -2.59 -26.29
N ARG A 78 -12.45 -2.48 -27.52
CA ARG A 78 -11.82 -3.61 -28.21
C ARG A 78 -10.43 -3.87 -27.63
N ARG A 79 -10.09 -5.13 -27.47
CA ARG A 79 -8.81 -5.55 -26.92
C ARG A 79 -7.63 -5.12 -27.80
N LEU A 80 -6.75 -4.30 -27.29
CA LEU A 80 -5.47 -3.92 -27.91
C LEU A 80 -4.33 -4.84 -27.49
N SER A 81 -4.29 -5.20 -26.20
CA SER A 81 -3.20 -5.96 -25.60
C SER A 81 -3.69 -6.63 -24.30
N GLY A 82 -2.81 -7.36 -23.64
CA GLY A 82 -3.09 -7.98 -22.35
C GLY A 82 -2.40 -9.33 -22.21
N PHE A 83 -2.34 -9.82 -20.99
CA PHE A 83 -1.77 -11.13 -20.65
C PHE A 83 -2.54 -11.78 -19.51
N GLY A 84 -2.49 -13.11 -19.49
CA GLY A 84 -3.06 -13.90 -18.38
C GLY A 84 -2.08 -13.98 -17.21
N VAL A 85 -2.61 -14.04 -15.98
CA VAL A 85 -1.79 -14.09 -14.76
C VAL A 85 -1.19 -15.46 -14.44
N ARG A 86 -1.37 -16.45 -15.34
CA ARG A 86 -0.86 -17.81 -15.14
C ARG A 86 0.63 -17.84 -14.79
N VAL A 87 1.45 -17.03 -15.49
CA VAL A 87 2.90 -16.95 -15.23
C VAL A 87 3.20 -16.45 -13.83
N PHE A 88 2.44 -15.46 -13.34
CA PHE A 88 2.57 -14.98 -11.95
C PHE A 88 2.27 -16.08 -10.95
N ARG A 89 1.19 -16.83 -11.15
CA ARG A 89 0.85 -17.97 -10.28
C ARG A 89 1.92 -19.04 -10.29
N GLU A 90 2.48 -19.38 -11.45
CA GLU A 90 3.57 -20.35 -11.54
C GLU A 90 4.83 -19.86 -10.82
N LEU A 91 5.22 -18.59 -10.97
CA LEU A 91 6.40 -18.01 -10.32
C LEU A 91 6.25 -17.87 -8.80
N THR A 92 5.04 -17.71 -8.31
CA THR A 92 4.73 -17.60 -6.87
C THR A 92 4.30 -18.93 -6.25
N SER A 93 4.38 -20.04 -6.98
CA SER A 93 3.90 -21.36 -6.53
C SER A 93 2.45 -21.35 -6.05
N GLY A 94 1.59 -20.62 -6.76
CA GLY A 94 0.17 -20.44 -6.44
C GLY A 94 -0.12 -19.37 -5.37
N ARG A 95 0.90 -18.83 -4.69
CA ARG A 95 0.75 -17.81 -3.63
C ARG A 95 0.69 -16.40 -4.21
N TYR A 96 -0.34 -16.16 -4.98
CA TYR A 96 -0.67 -14.88 -5.58
C TYR A 96 -2.18 -14.68 -5.54
N ILE A 97 -2.62 -13.55 -5.02
CA ILE A 97 -4.03 -13.17 -4.95
C ILE A 97 -4.21 -11.67 -5.12
N THR A 98 -5.27 -11.26 -5.77
CA THR A 98 -5.73 -9.86 -5.77
C THR A 98 -6.82 -9.72 -4.73
N LEU A 99 -6.72 -8.74 -3.82
CA LEU A 99 -7.73 -8.53 -2.79
C LEU A 99 -7.89 -7.05 -2.46
N GLY A 100 -9.02 -6.69 -1.86
CA GLY A 100 -9.24 -5.35 -1.34
C GLY A 100 -8.22 -5.04 -0.23
N ARG A 101 -7.62 -3.85 -0.27
CA ARG A 101 -6.70 -3.40 0.78
C ARG A 101 -7.41 -3.33 2.13
N SER A 102 -8.67 -2.89 2.15
CA SER A 102 -9.54 -2.87 3.33
C SER A 102 -9.83 -4.27 3.88
N ASP A 103 -10.01 -5.26 2.99
CA ASP A 103 -10.29 -6.64 3.41
C ASP A 103 -9.08 -7.24 4.12
N LEU A 104 -7.86 -7.02 3.57
CA LEU A 104 -6.62 -7.42 4.23
C LEU A 104 -6.45 -6.72 5.59
N SER A 105 -6.71 -5.41 5.64
CA SER A 105 -6.63 -4.64 6.90
C SER A 105 -7.59 -5.18 7.95
N LYS A 106 -8.82 -5.48 7.56
CA LYS A 106 -9.84 -6.08 8.45
C LYS A 106 -9.42 -7.44 8.98
N LEU A 107 -8.93 -8.33 8.10
CA LEU A 107 -8.43 -9.64 8.52
C LEU A 107 -7.34 -9.55 9.58
N ILE A 108 -6.37 -8.67 9.38
CA ILE A 108 -5.26 -8.48 10.32
C ILE A 108 -5.79 -7.91 11.63
N TYR A 109 -6.70 -6.92 11.55
CA TYR A 109 -7.33 -6.32 12.72
C TYR A 109 -8.10 -7.35 13.55
N ASP A 110 -8.89 -8.21 12.92
CA ASP A 110 -9.67 -9.24 13.60
C ASP A 110 -8.77 -10.22 14.38
N ARG A 111 -7.49 -10.38 13.98
CA ARG A 111 -6.50 -11.21 14.70
C ARG A 111 -5.98 -10.57 15.99
N ILE A 112 -6.09 -9.28 16.13
CA ILE A 112 -5.61 -8.54 17.32
C ILE A 112 -6.77 -7.98 18.16
N SER A 113 -7.98 -7.91 17.61
CA SER A 113 -9.17 -7.41 18.28
C SER A 113 -9.43 -8.19 19.57
N GLY A 114 -9.69 -7.45 20.65
CA GLY A 114 -9.86 -8.03 21.99
C GLY A 114 -8.57 -8.49 22.68
N SER A 115 -7.43 -8.37 22.00
CA SER A 115 -6.15 -8.83 22.50
C SER A 115 -5.10 -7.72 22.74
N CYS A 116 -5.35 -6.52 22.27
CA CYS A 116 -4.61 -5.30 22.60
C CYS A 116 -5.56 -4.10 22.62
N GLU A 117 -5.17 -3.04 23.32
CA GLU A 117 -5.92 -1.78 23.33
C GLU A 117 -5.81 -1.09 21.97
N ILE A 118 -6.94 -0.61 21.45
CA ILE A 118 -6.99 0.16 20.20
C ILE A 118 -7.84 1.40 20.42
N ILE A 119 -7.23 2.57 20.27
CA ILE A 119 -7.85 3.89 20.46
C ILE A 119 -8.14 4.44 19.07
N PHE A 120 -9.42 4.51 18.72
CA PHE A 120 -9.88 5.14 17.47
C PHE A 120 -10.29 6.60 17.71
N GLY A 121 -10.23 7.41 16.65
CA GLY A 121 -10.61 8.82 16.69
C GLY A 121 -9.64 9.68 17.48
N ASP A 122 -8.40 9.24 17.66
CA ASP A 122 -7.39 10.00 18.39
C ASP A 122 -6.04 10.02 17.65
N SER A 123 -5.20 10.96 18.01
CA SER A 123 -3.95 11.22 17.31
C SER A 123 -2.89 11.75 18.28
N ILE A 124 -1.62 11.40 18.02
CA ILE A 124 -0.49 11.92 18.78
C ILE A 124 -0.27 13.39 18.45
N THR A 125 -0.20 14.25 19.45
CA THR A 125 0.09 15.68 19.30
C THR A 125 1.52 16.06 19.67
N SER A 126 2.11 15.35 20.63
CA SER A 126 3.47 15.59 21.11
C SER A 126 4.16 14.28 21.50
N LEU A 127 5.47 14.23 21.31
CA LEU A 127 6.36 13.13 21.70
C LEU A 127 7.60 13.71 22.35
N ARG A 128 7.90 13.27 23.57
CA ARG A 128 9.10 13.70 24.30
C ARG A 128 9.74 12.51 25.01
N GLU A 129 10.97 12.18 24.66
CA GLU A 129 11.74 11.15 25.37
C GLU A 129 12.36 11.74 26.63
N ALA A 130 12.08 11.12 27.79
CA ALA A 130 12.64 11.49 29.09
C ALA A 130 12.69 10.26 30.00
N HIS A 131 13.71 10.17 30.87
CA HIS A 131 13.87 9.13 31.88
C HIS A 131 13.76 7.68 31.42
N GLY A 132 14.12 7.44 30.16
CA GLY A 132 14.05 6.10 29.55
C GLY A 132 12.67 5.69 29.02
N GLU A 133 11.73 6.60 28.95
CA GLU A 133 10.38 6.43 28.41
C GLU A 133 10.06 7.51 27.40
N VAL A 134 8.97 7.33 26.64
CA VAL A 134 8.40 8.32 25.73
C VAL A 134 7.10 8.83 26.34
N HIS A 135 7.05 10.11 26.64
CA HIS A 135 5.85 10.84 27.04
C HIS A 135 5.08 11.20 25.78
N VAL A 136 3.84 10.81 25.73
CA VAL A 136 2.96 10.95 24.56
C VAL A 136 1.73 11.75 24.95
N GLU A 137 1.50 12.88 24.30
CA GLU A 137 0.24 13.63 24.39
C GLU A 137 -0.66 13.25 23.22
N PHE A 138 -1.92 12.93 23.52
CA PHE A 138 -2.96 12.66 22.56
C PHE A 138 -3.88 13.86 22.37
N GLU A 139 -4.59 13.91 21.28
CA GLU A 139 -5.55 14.99 20.97
C GLU A 139 -6.75 14.94 21.93
N HIS A 140 -7.17 13.73 22.33
CA HIS A 140 -8.37 13.54 23.16
C HIS A 140 -8.11 12.71 24.41
N SER A 141 -7.20 11.75 24.40
CA SER A 141 -7.00 10.79 25.50
C SER A 141 -6.01 11.26 26.59
N GLY A 142 -5.52 12.51 26.50
CA GLY A 142 -4.57 13.06 27.48
C GLY A 142 -3.14 12.56 27.31
N GLU A 143 -2.36 12.57 28.40
CA GLU A 143 -0.96 12.14 28.41
C GLU A 143 -0.82 10.69 28.87
N ARG A 144 0.05 9.91 28.21
CA ARG A 144 0.44 8.54 28.59
C ARG A 144 1.93 8.31 28.33
N HIS A 145 2.49 7.28 28.98
CA HIS A 145 3.90 6.93 28.90
C HIS A 145 4.07 5.54 28.30
N PHE A 146 5.08 5.39 27.45
CA PHE A 146 5.41 4.14 26.79
C PHE A 146 6.91 3.90 26.75
N ASP A 147 7.32 2.65 26.79
CA ASP A 147 8.73 2.29 26.61
C ASP A 147 9.25 2.61 25.20
N LEU A 148 8.40 2.42 24.18
CA LEU A 148 8.69 2.67 22.78
C LEU A 148 7.49 3.27 22.06
N VAL A 149 7.73 4.06 21.01
CA VAL A 149 6.72 4.55 20.09
C VAL A 149 7.09 4.16 18.65
N ILE A 150 6.17 3.54 17.94
CA ILE A 150 6.37 3.11 16.55
C ILE A 150 5.35 3.81 15.64
N GLY A 151 5.84 4.64 14.71
CA GLY A 151 5.02 5.24 13.67
C GLY A 151 4.75 4.25 12.53
N ALA A 152 3.50 3.79 12.44
CA ALA A 152 2.97 2.91 11.39
C ALA A 152 1.82 3.61 10.62
N ASP A 153 1.81 4.93 10.63
CA ASP A 153 0.74 5.85 10.23
C ASP A 153 0.83 6.30 8.75
N GLY A 154 1.57 5.53 7.94
CA GLY A 154 1.52 5.59 6.49
C GLY A 154 2.28 6.76 5.85
N LEU A 155 1.96 7.03 4.57
CA LEU A 155 2.65 8.02 3.74
C LEU A 155 2.69 9.41 4.38
N HIS A 156 1.60 9.83 5.02
CA HIS A 156 1.46 11.14 5.66
C HIS A 156 1.74 11.10 7.17
N SER A 157 2.73 10.31 7.60
CA SER A 157 3.04 10.01 8.99
C SER A 157 3.18 11.25 9.88
N ARG A 158 2.36 11.29 10.93
CA ARG A 158 2.42 12.30 11.98
C ARG A 158 3.61 12.09 12.91
N VAL A 159 3.93 10.84 13.24
CA VAL A 159 5.12 10.50 14.04
C VAL A 159 6.39 10.95 13.32
N ARG A 160 6.50 10.71 11.99
CA ARG A 160 7.63 11.24 11.20
C ARG A 160 7.71 12.76 11.29
N LYS A 161 6.58 13.45 11.15
CA LYS A 161 6.54 14.93 11.23
C LYS A 161 7.00 15.45 12.59
N LEU A 162 6.57 14.82 13.67
CA LEU A 162 6.89 15.24 15.04
C LEU A 162 8.36 15.01 15.40
N VAL A 163 8.96 13.91 14.97
CA VAL A 163 10.30 13.47 15.42
C VAL A 163 11.38 13.82 14.41
N PHE A 164 11.11 13.66 13.12
CA PHE A 164 12.12 13.80 12.06
C PHE A 164 11.95 15.10 11.25
N GLY A 165 10.79 15.75 11.35
CA GLY A 165 10.48 17.00 10.65
C GLY A 165 9.50 16.84 9.48
N PRO A 166 9.28 17.92 8.72
CA PRO A 166 8.22 18.00 7.74
C PRO A 166 8.39 17.00 6.57
N GLN A 167 7.26 16.57 6.00
CA GLN A 167 7.20 15.52 4.98
C GLN A 167 7.99 15.85 3.70
N ASP A 168 7.99 17.11 3.28
CA ASP A 168 8.67 17.60 2.08
C ASP A 168 10.19 17.34 2.05
N ARG A 169 10.82 17.17 3.22
CA ARG A 169 12.22 16.75 3.34
C ARG A 169 12.47 15.32 2.86
N TYR A 170 11.47 14.48 2.90
CA TYR A 170 11.58 13.02 2.69
C TYR A 170 10.76 12.52 1.51
N GLU A 171 9.77 13.29 1.08
CA GLU A 171 8.87 12.90 0.00
C GLU A 171 9.50 13.17 -1.36
N LYS A 172 9.57 12.12 -2.18
CA LYS A 172 9.89 12.21 -3.61
C LYS A 172 8.61 12.00 -4.40
N ASP A 173 8.00 13.08 -4.92
CA ASP A 173 6.88 13.01 -5.87
C ASP A 173 7.36 12.40 -7.19
N LEU A 174 6.71 11.34 -7.65
CA LEU A 174 7.03 10.68 -8.93
C LEU A 174 6.32 11.34 -10.13
N GLY A 175 5.60 12.43 -9.90
CA GLY A 175 4.94 13.22 -10.93
C GLY A 175 3.60 12.67 -11.41
N TYR A 176 3.01 11.72 -10.68
CA TYR A 176 1.69 11.15 -10.98
C TYR A 176 0.71 11.42 -9.85
N ARG A 177 -0.58 11.35 -10.19
CA ARG A 177 -1.71 11.34 -9.24
C ARG A 177 -2.47 10.05 -9.42
N VAL A 178 -3.06 9.60 -8.34
CA VAL A 178 -3.92 8.42 -8.29
C VAL A 178 -5.24 8.78 -7.66
N ALA A 179 -6.32 8.26 -8.22
CA ALA A 179 -7.63 8.31 -7.59
C ALA A 179 -8.34 6.97 -7.74
N ALA A 180 -9.12 6.59 -6.73
CA ALA A 180 -9.91 5.37 -6.78
C ALA A 180 -11.26 5.57 -6.09
N PHE A 181 -12.31 5.00 -6.66
CA PHE A 181 -13.62 4.93 -6.04
C PHE A 181 -14.33 3.63 -6.44
N GLU A 182 -15.33 3.29 -5.67
CA GLU A 182 -16.17 2.12 -5.91
C GLU A 182 -17.62 2.53 -6.11
N THR A 183 -18.34 1.79 -6.96
CA THR A 183 -19.78 1.95 -7.16
C THR A 183 -20.49 0.62 -7.24
N GLY A 184 -21.77 0.58 -6.88
CA GLY A 184 -22.64 -0.58 -7.06
C GLY A 184 -23.38 -0.57 -8.39
N GLY A 185 -23.76 -1.75 -8.88
CA GLY A 185 -24.64 -1.89 -10.04
C GLY A 185 -24.06 -1.52 -11.39
N TYR A 186 -22.75 -1.27 -11.51
CA TYR A 186 -22.13 -0.87 -12.78
C TYR A 186 -22.12 -1.99 -13.82
N ARG A 187 -22.42 -1.63 -15.06
CA ARG A 187 -22.40 -2.55 -16.22
C ARG A 187 -21.64 -1.93 -17.40
N PRO A 188 -20.96 -2.74 -18.28
CA PRO A 188 -20.85 -4.18 -18.20
C PRO A 188 -19.89 -4.66 -17.11
N ARG A 189 -20.05 -5.91 -16.66
CA ARG A 189 -19.10 -6.59 -15.78
C ARG A 189 -18.21 -7.53 -16.59
N ASN A 190 -16.95 -7.64 -16.18
CA ASN A 190 -16.00 -8.64 -16.67
C ASN A 190 -15.33 -9.24 -15.43
N GLU A 191 -15.88 -10.34 -14.96
CA GLU A 191 -15.40 -10.98 -13.73
C GLU A 191 -13.95 -11.43 -13.88
N LEU A 192 -13.15 -11.17 -12.84
CA LEU A 192 -11.73 -11.56 -12.75
C LEU A 192 -10.81 -11.00 -13.88
N VAL A 193 -11.26 -9.97 -14.56
CA VAL A 193 -10.49 -9.26 -15.60
C VAL A 193 -10.25 -7.82 -15.14
N TYR A 194 -8.99 -7.42 -15.11
CA TYR A 194 -8.63 -6.02 -14.91
C TYR A 194 -8.53 -5.32 -16.26
N LEU A 195 -9.47 -4.45 -16.56
CA LEU A 195 -9.49 -3.68 -17.80
C LEU A 195 -8.76 -2.35 -17.61
N ILE A 196 -7.96 -1.95 -18.59
CA ILE A 196 -7.25 -0.68 -18.60
C ILE A 196 -7.49 0.02 -19.93
N HIS A 197 -7.98 1.25 -19.87
CA HIS A 197 -7.98 2.20 -20.98
C HIS A 197 -6.90 3.26 -20.75
N SER A 198 -6.16 3.64 -21.79
CA SER A 198 -5.04 4.58 -21.67
C SER A 198 -5.04 5.61 -22.78
N ALA A 199 -4.88 6.88 -22.39
CA ALA A 199 -4.54 7.99 -23.25
C ALA A 199 -3.14 8.55 -22.86
N PRO A 200 -2.51 9.42 -23.65
CA PRO A 200 -1.21 9.98 -23.33
C PRO A 200 -1.17 10.66 -21.94
N GLY A 201 -0.32 10.11 -21.05
CA GLY A 201 -0.14 10.62 -19.70
C GLY A 201 -1.27 10.30 -18.72
N GLN A 202 -2.22 9.44 -19.06
CA GLN A 202 -3.32 9.04 -18.21
C GLN A 202 -3.86 7.65 -18.52
N GLN A 203 -4.45 7.02 -17.51
CA GLN A 203 -5.17 5.76 -17.68
C GLN A 203 -6.24 5.60 -16.62
N VAL A 204 -7.25 4.82 -16.95
CA VAL A 204 -8.27 4.38 -16.02
C VAL A 204 -8.37 2.86 -16.06
N GLY A 205 -8.41 2.25 -14.88
CA GLY A 205 -8.62 0.84 -14.68
C GLY A 205 -10.02 0.56 -14.15
N ARG A 206 -10.61 -0.57 -14.54
CA ARG A 206 -11.87 -1.07 -14.02
C ARG A 206 -11.70 -2.52 -13.57
N PHE A 207 -12.20 -2.83 -12.36
CA PHE A 207 -12.20 -4.17 -11.81
C PHE A 207 -13.52 -4.48 -11.11
N SER A 208 -14.12 -5.64 -11.44
CA SER A 208 -15.36 -6.10 -10.81
C SER A 208 -15.06 -6.71 -9.45
N LEU A 209 -15.69 -6.18 -8.40
CA LEU A 209 -15.59 -6.65 -7.03
C LEU A 209 -16.78 -7.55 -6.66
N HIS A 210 -16.68 -8.24 -5.52
CA HIS A 210 -17.81 -8.96 -4.93
C HIS A 210 -18.99 -8.02 -4.63
N ASN A 211 -20.16 -8.58 -4.35
CA ASN A 211 -21.38 -7.88 -3.95
C ASN A 211 -21.80 -6.78 -4.95
N ASP A 212 -21.69 -7.09 -6.26
CA ASP A 212 -22.08 -6.21 -7.37
C ASP A 212 -21.38 -4.83 -7.36
N ARG A 213 -20.22 -4.72 -6.75
CA ARG A 213 -19.40 -3.52 -6.74
C ARG A 213 -18.40 -3.52 -7.89
N THR A 214 -18.00 -2.34 -8.30
CA THR A 214 -16.96 -2.13 -9.32
C THR A 214 -16.02 -1.05 -8.84
N LEU A 215 -14.72 -1.34 -8.91
CA LEU A 215 -13.64 -0.40 -8.61
C LEU A 215 -13.18 0.30 -9.88
N PHE A 216 -12.97 1.60 -9.80
CA PHE A 216 -12.27 2.40 -10.79
C PHE A 216 -10.98 2.95 -10.19
N LEU A 217 -9.88 2.83 -10.95
CA LEU A 217 -8.57 3.36 -10.57
C LEU A 217 -8.06 4.28 -11.67
N PHE A 218 -7.90 5.55 -11.36
CA PHE A 218 -7.34 6.57 -12.24
C PHE A 218 -5.88 6.80 -11.89
N ILE A 219 -5.02 6.85 -12.89
CA ILE A 219 -3.62 7.25 -12.74
C ILE A 219 -3.30 8.23 -13.86
N PHE A 220 -2.78 9.38 -13.51
CA PHE A 220 -2.49 10.42 -14.50
C PHE A 220 -1.27 11.26 -14.11
N ASN A 221 -0.64 11.86 -15.11
CA ASN A 221 0.46 12.80 -14.90
C ASN A 221 -0.07 14.05 -14.19
N GLY A 222 0.39 14.28 -12.97
CA GLY A 222 -0.03 15.36 -12.08
C GLY A 222 0.87 16.58 -12.12
N GLY A 223 1.81 16.67 -13.08
CA GLY A 223 2.71 17.82 -13.19
C GLY A 223 1.94 19.13 -13.42
N GLY A 224 2.06 20.04 -12.47
CA GLY A 224 1.40 21.36 -12.52
C GLY A 224 -0.04 21.40 -11.98
N GLU A 225 -0.62 20.27 -11.57
CA GLU A 225 -1.95 20.29 -10.92
C GLU A 225 -1.81 20.79 -9.47
N PRO A 226 -2.65 21.75 -9.04
CA PRO A 226 -2.66 22.19 -7.65
C PRO A 226 -3.08 21.05 -6.71
N GLN A 227 -2.66 21.14 -5.46
CA GLN A 227 -3.14 20.22 -4.44
C GLN A 227 -4.65 20.44 -4.22
N ALA A 228 -5.47 19.45 -4.55
CA ALA A 228 -6.90 19.54 -4.41
C ALA A 228 -7.33 19.21 -2.97
N HIS A 229 -7.95 20.15 -2.30
CA HIS A 229 -8.53 19.93 -0.98
C HIS A 229 -10.04 19.68 -1.11
N GLY A 230 -10.48 18.55 -0.57
CA GLY A 230 -11.88 18.14 -0.57
C GLY A 230 -12.34 17.39 -1.84
N VAL A 231 -13.32 16.52 -1.65
CA VAL A 231 -13.83 15.59 -2.67
C VAL A 231 -14.34 16.31 -3.93
N ALA A 232 -15.00 17.46 -3.78
CA ALA A 232 -15.54 18.22 -4.91
C ALA A 232 -14.43 18.73 -5.87
N ALA A 233 -13.34 19.28 -5.32
CA ALA A 233 -12.19 19.73 -6.11
C ALA A 233 -11.47 18.55 -6.79
N GLN A 234 -11.31 17.43 -6.09
CA GLN A 234 -10.72 16.21 -6.63
C GLN A 234 -11.54 15.64 -7.80
N LYS A 235 -12.86 15.57 -7.66
CA LYS A 235 -13.78 15.18 -8.74
C LYS A 235 -13.68 16.13 -9.95
N ALA A 236 -13.58 17.43 -9.72
CA ALA A 236 -13.44 18.42 -10.80
C ALA A 236 -12.15 18.21 -11.62
N ILE A 237 -11.03 17.87 -10.96
CA ILE A 237 -9.78 17.52 -11.64
C ILE A 237 -9.97 16.29 -12.51
N LEU A 238 -10.56 15.21 -11.98
CA LEU A 238 -10.80 13.98 -12.74
C LEU A 238 -11.71 14.23 -13.95
N ARG A 239 -12.82 14.97 -13.78
CA ARG A 239 -13.69 15.32 -14.90
C ARG A 239 -12.94 16.10 -15.98
N LYS A 240 -12.22 17.17 -15.61
CA LYS A 240 -11.44 17.97 -16.56
C LYS A 240 -10.41 17.13 -17.30
N ARG A 241 -9.77 16.21 -16.61
CA ARG A 241 -8.66 15.43 -17.14
C ARG A 241 -9.10 14.33 -18.09
N PHE A 242 -10.22 13.66 -17.77
CA PHE A 242 -10.72 12.50 -18.51
C PHE A 242 -11.93 12.81 -19.39
N ALA A 243 -12.39 14.08 -19.43
CA ALA A 243 -13.42 14.51 -20.35
C ALA A 243 -12.94 14.37 -21.80
N GLY A 244 -13.74 13.72 -22.63
CA GLY A 244 -13.44 13.52 -24.05
C GLY A 244 -12.61 12.28 -24.36
N ASP A 245 -12.14 11.54 -23.39
CA ASP A 245 -11.59 10.21 -23.61
C ASP A 245 -12.73 9.23 -23.97
N GLY A 246 -12.41 8.23 -24.77
CA GLY A 246 -13.37 7.22 -25.22
C GLY A 246 -13.69 6.13 -24.18
N TRP A 247 -14.07 4.95 -24.66
CA TRP A 247 -14.45 3.78 -23.86
C TRP A 247 -15.66 4.07 -22.96
N GLU A 248 -15.64 3.62 -21.75
CA GLU A 248 -16.72 3.79 -20.75
C GLU A 248 -16.61 5.09 -19.93
N LEU A 249 -15.67 5.99 -20.29
CA LEU A 249 -15.39 7.16 -19.46
C LEU A 249 -16.58 8.08 -19.19
N PRO A 250 -17.51 8.33 -20.11
CA PRO A 250 -18.72 9.11 -19.79
C PRO A 250 -19.54 8.47 -18.67
N GLN A 251 -19.68 7.14 -18.67
CA GLN A 251 -20.41 6.40 -17.64
C GLN A 251 -19.63 6.33 -16.31
N ILE A 252 -18.30 6.17 -16.39
CA ILE A 252 -17.41 6.16 -15.22
C ILE A 252 -17.43 7.52 -14.52
N LEU A 253 -17.41 8.62 -15.27
CA LEU A 253 -17.48 9.99 -14.72
C LEU A 253 -18.86 10.28 -14.12
N ALA A 254 -19.94 9.77 -14.69
CA ALA A 254 -21.26 9.85 -14.08
C ALA A 254 -21.33 9.08 -12.74
N ALA A 255 -20.71 7.90 -12.68
CA ALA A 255 -20.59 7.15 -11.43
C ALA A 255 -19.69 7.86 -10.39
N LEU A 256 -18.63 8.52 -10.83
CA LEU A 256 -17.77 9.38 -9.98
C LEU A 256 -18.60 10.52 -9.35
N ASP A 257 -19.53 11.11 -10.08
CA ASP A 257 -20.36 12.19 -9.56
C ASP A 257 -21.24 11.73 -8.39
N ALA A 258 -21.75 10.51 -8.48
CA ALA A 258 -22.59 9.91 -7.45
C ALA A 258 -21.81 9.35 -6.26
N CYS A 259 -20.50 9.11 -6.38
CA CYS A 259 -19.73 8.52 -5.27
C CYS A 259 -19.57 9.51 -4.11
N THR A 260 -19.61 9.00 -2.88
CA THR A 260 -19.40 9.78 -1.64
C THR A 260 -17.97 9.67 -1.14
N GLU A 261 -17.29 8.56 -1.42
CA GLU A 261 -15.92 8.30 -1.01
C GLU A 261 -15.00 8.26 -2.22
N LEU A 262 -13.95 9.07 -2.18
CA LEU A 262 -12.93 9.14 -3.21
C LEU A 262 -11.55 9.10 -2.57
N TYR A 263 -10.77 8.08 -2.88
CA TYR A 263 -9.33 8.10 -2.62
C TYR A 263 -8.66 8.98 -3.67
N PHE A 264 -7.84 9.92 -3.23
CA PHE A 264 -7.09 10.80 -4.13
C PHE A 264 -5.76 11.18 -3.47
N ASP A 265 -4.63 10.86 -4.12
CA ASP A 265 -3.31 11.14 -3.56
C ASP A 265 -2.24 11.35 -4.66
N ARG A 266 -1.07 11.83 -4.22
CA ARG A 266 0.15 11.84 -5.02
C ARG A 266 0.78 10.46 -5.03
N VAL A 267 1.42 10.13 -6.14
CA VAL A 267 2.25 8.92 -6.24
C VAL A 267 3.65 9.31 -5.79
N SER A 268 3.97 9.00 -4.54
CA SER A 268 5.19 9.42 -3.88
C SER A 268 5.98 8.26 -3.29
N GLN A 269 7.25 8.53 -2.99
CA GLN A 269 8.12 7.70 -2.16
C GLN A 269 8.55 8.48 -0.93
N ILE A 270 8.79 7.77 0.17
CA ILE A 270 9.46 8.33 1.34
C ILE A 270 10.89 7.82 1.38
N ARG A 271 11.84 8.74 1.46
CA ARG A 271 13.28 8.45 1.46
C ARG A 271 13.95 9.14 2.65
N MET A 272 14.31 8.34 3.63
CA MET A 272 14.90 8.82 4.88
C MET A 272 16.30 8.25 5.08
N GLY A 273 17.19 9.04 5.68
CA GLY A 273 18.54 8.60 6.05
C GLY A 273 18.53 7.61 7.21
N THR A 274 17.61 7.77 8.15
CA THR A 274 17.37 6.86 9.28
C THR A 274 15.88 6.69 9.53
N TRP A 275 15.49 5.52 10.06
CA TRP A 275 14.10 5.21 10.40
C TRP A 275 13.82 5.22 11.90
N SER A 276 14.80 5.57 12.71
CA SER A 276 14.62 5.64 14.17
C SER A 276 15.41 6.78 14.79
N GLN A 277 14.93 7.27 15.93
CA GLN A 277 15.60 8.24 16.79
C GLN A 277 15.24 7.92 18.24
N GLY A 278 16.26 7.64 19.09
CA GLY A 278 16.05 7.27 20.48
C GLY A 278 15.14 6.05 20.63
N ARG A 279 14.04 6.22 21.33
CA ARG A 279 13.01 5.19 21.57
C ARG A 279 11.84 5.22 20.59
N ILE A 280 11.99 5.96 19.49
CA ILE A 280 10.95 6.13 18.46
C ILE A 280 11.46 5.59 17.15
N ALA A 281 10.66 4.74 16.48
CA ALA A 281 10.96 4.21 15.15
C ALA A 281 9.77 4.33 14.22
N LEU A 282 10.04 4.25 12.91
CA LEU A 282 9.04 4.24 11.84
C LEU A 282 9.05 2.89 11.12
N VAL A 283 7.88 2.46 10.65
CA VAL A 283 7.72 1.20 9.93
C VAL A 283 6.73 1.33 8.78
N GLY A 284 6.98 0.61 7.67
CA GLY A 284 6.13 0.65 6.48
C GLY A 284 6.22 1.97 5.73
N ASP A 285 5.09 2.43 5.19
CA ASP A 285 5.05 3.66 4.39
C ASP A 285 5.46 4.92 5.17
N ALA A 286 5.40 4.90 6.50
CA ALA A 286 5.90 5.98 7.34
C ALA A 286 7.42 6.19 7.20
N SER A 287 8.19 5.12 7.01
CA SER A 287 9.65 5.14 6.89
C SER A 287 10.17 5.10 5.46
N PHE A 288 9.52 4.31 4.58
CA PHE A 288 10.08 4.00 3.26
C PHE A 288 9.04 3.76 2.17
N CYS A 289 7.93 4.46 2.17
CA CYS A 289 6.92 4.27 1.11
C CYS A 289 7.59 4.07 -0.26
N VAL A 290 7.30 2.93 -0.90
CA VAL A 290 7.92 2.57 -2.20
C VAL A 290 7.20 3.19 -3.38
N SER A 291 5.95 3.53 -3.24
CA SER A 291 4.99 4.02 -4.22
C SER A 291 3.81 3.05 -4.41
N LEU A 292 2.62 3.61 -4.54
CA LEU A 292 1.42 2.84 -4.85
C LEU A 292 1.56 2.04 -6.16
N LEU A 293 2.25 2.61 -7.16
CA LEU A 293 2.45 1.95 -8.46
C LEU A 293 3.37 0.71 -8.39
N ALA A 294 4.10 0.51 -7.30
CA ALA A 294 4.87 -0.72 -7.09
C ALA A 294 3.98 -1.94 -6.84
N GLY A 295 2.71 -1.73 -6.41
CA GLY A 295 1.75 -2.80 -6.12
C GLY A 295 2.13 -3.69 -4.92
N GLN A 296 3.22 -3.41 -4.21
CA GLN A 296 3.76 -4.26 -3.13
C GLN A 296 3.74 -3.60 -1.75
N GLY A 297 3.18 -2.40 -1.61
CA GLY A 297 3.23 -1.65 -0.34
C GLY A 297 2.76 -2.45 0.87
N SER A 298 1.64 -3.15 0.75
CA SER A 298 1.07 -3.96 1.83
C SER A 298 1.95 -5.15 2.22
N ALA A 299 2.51 -5.85 1.24
CA ALA A 299 3.43 -6.98 1.48
C ALA A 299 4.72 -6.52 2.17
N LEU A 300 5.28 -5.39 1.72
CA LEU A 300 6.47 -4.77 2.32
C LEU A 300 6.19 -4.25 3.73
N ALA A 301 5.01 -3.68 3.96
CA ALA A 301 4.56 -3.22 5.27
C ALA A 301 4.48 -4.37 6.29
N MET A 302 3.87 -5.50 5.91
CA MET A 302 3.82 -6.70 6.75
C MET A 302 5.20 -7.28 7.00
N THR A 303 6.06 -7.31 5.96
CA THR A 303 7.45 -7.78 6.05
C THR A 303 8.24 -6.93 7.06
N ALA A 304 8.15 -5.62 6.95
CA ALA A 304 8.85 -4.71 7.84
C ALA A 304 8.37 -4.80 9.29
N ALA A 305 7.06 -4.91 9.49
CA ALA A 305 6.46 -5.09 10.82
C ALA A 305 6.97 -6.40 11.48
N TYR A 306 7.02 -7.50 10.73
CA TYR A 306 7.58 -8.76 11.22
C TYR A 306 9.05 -8.64 11.58
N VAL A 307 9.87 -8.09 10.69
CA VAL A 307 11.31 -7.93 10.92
C VAL A 307 11.57 -7.07 12.16
N LEU A 308 10.88 -5.92 12.30
CA LEU A 308 11.01 -5.06 13.47
C LEU A 308 10.64 -5.79 14.77
N ALA A 309 9.54 -6.53 14.77
CA ALA A 309 9.12 -7.30 15.95
C ALA A 309 10.14 -8.37 16.35
N VAL A 310 10.73 -9.09 15.38
CA VAL A 310 11.77 -10.09 15.64
C VAL A 310 13.04 -9.44 16.19
N GLU A 311 13.49 -8.32 15.61
CA GLU A 311 14.69 -7.63 16.09
C GLU A 311 14.51 -7.09 17.52
N LEU A 312 13.32 -6.55 17.84
CA LEU A 312 12.97 -6.14 19.20
C LEU A 312 12.94 -7.32 20.18
N ALA A 313 12.34 -8.44 19.77
CA ALA A 313 12.31 -9.66 20.60
C ALA A 313 13.69 -10.25 20.87
N THR A 314 14.61 -10.11 19.90
CA THR A 314 16.00 -10.61 20.04
C THR A 314 16.83 -9.73 20.99
N SER A 315 16.48 -8.47 21.18
CA SER A 315 17.22 -7.53 22.04
C SER A 315 16.25 -6.58 22.78
N PRO A 316 15.42 -7.10 23.68
CA PRO A 316 14.39 -6.28 24.34
C PRO A 316 15.00 -5.14 25.17
N ASP A 317 16.12 -5.36 25.83
CA ASP A 317 16.77 -4.35 26.68
C ASP A 317 17.58 -3.29 25.90
N ARG A 318 17.73 -3.48 24.56
CA ARG A 318 18.51 -2.60 23.68
C ARG A 318 17.74 -2.24 22.41
N PRO A 319 16.63 -1.50 22.53
CA PRO A 319 15.73 -1.24 21.40
C PRO A 319 16.41 -0.45 20.27
N GLN A 320 17.34 0.45 20.57
CA GLN A 320 18.08 1.21 19.54
C GLN A 320 18.94 0.29 18.67
N GLU A 321 19.52 -0.77 19.25
CA GLU A 321 20.25 -1.77 18.49
C GLU A 321 19.30 -2.61 17.63
N ALA A 322 18.12 -2.96 18.14
CA ALA A 322 17.09 -3.63 17.37
C ALA A 322 16.63 -2.78 16.16
N PHE A 323 16.41 -1.48 16.36
CA PHE A 323 16.06 -0.54 15.29
C PHE A 323 17.15 -0.45 14.22
N ARG A 324 18.42 -0.39 14.63
CA ARG A 324 19.55 -0.36 13.69
C ARG A 324 19.59 -1.64 12.84
N ARG A 325 19.48 -2.83 13.46
CA ARG A 325 19.46 -4.11 12.72
C ARG A 325 18.27 -4.24 11.80
N TYR A 326 17.08 -3.80 12.23
CA TYR A 326 15.89 -3.72 11.40
C TYR A 326 16.15 -2.89 10.13
N GLU A 327 16.71 -1.71 10.29
CA GLU A 327 17.03 -0.82 9.18
C GLU A 327 18.11 -1.41 8.27
N GLU A 328 19.24 -1.88 8.80
CA GLU A 328 20.34 -2.48 8.03
C GLU A 328 19.87 -3.68 7.19
N ARG A 329 18.99 -4.50 7.76
CA ARG A 329 18.45 -5.68 7.07
C ARG A 329 17.54 -5.32 5.91
N LEU A 330 16.69 -4.31 6.08
CA LEU A 330 15.66 -3.99 5.10
C LEU A 330 16.11 -2.97 4.06
N ARG A 331 16.97 -2.03 4.41
CA ARG A 331 17.34 -0.90 3.55
C ARG A 331 17.80 -1.30 2.16
N PRO A 332 18.73 -2.24 1.94
CA PRO A 332 19.15 -2.61 0.59
C PRO A 332 18.00 -3.14 -0.26
N PHE A 333 17.11 -3.92 0.36
CA PHE A 333 15.93 -4.48 -0.28
C PHE A 333 14.90 -3.39 -0.65
N ILE A 334 14.58 -2.50 0.27
CA ILE A 334 13.65 -1.38 0.05
C ILE A 334 14.18 -0.42 -1.01
N ASP A 335 15.45 -0.05 -0.97
CA ASP A 335 16.07 0.83 -1.98
C ASP A 335 15.99 0.22 -3.39
N ALA A 336 16.18 -1.10 -3.50
CA ALA A 336 16.02 -1.80 -4.78
C ALA A 336 14.57 -1.73 -5.28
N LYS A 337 13.59 -1.93 -4.38
CA LYS A 337 12.16 -1.83 -4.70
C LYS A 337 11.77 -0.39 -5.09
N GLN A 338 12.27 0.63 -4.40
CA GLN A 338 12.03 2.03 -4.76
C GLN A 338 12.57 2.38 -6.15
N ARG A 339 13.80 1.97 -6.48
CA ARG A 339 14.37 2.16 -7.84
C ARG A 339 13.58 1.41 -8.91
N ALA A 340 13.10 0.21 -8.62
CA ALA A 340 12.25 -0.54 -9.55
C ALA A 340 10.90 0.17 -9.79
N ALA A 341 10.26 0.68 -8.73
CA ALA A 341 9.01 1.41 -8.81
C ALA A 341 9.09 2.67 -9.68
N GLU A 342 10.21 3.42 -9.62
CA GLU A 342 10.42 4.59 -10.49
C GLU A 342 10.46 4.24 -11.97
N ARG A 343 11.18 3.15 -12.32
CA ARG A 343 11.23 2.66 -13.70
C ARG A 343 9.87 2.18 -14.18
N PHE A 344 9.14 1.48 -13.31
CA PHE A 344 7.81 0.98 -13.62
C PHE A 344 6.81 2.12 -13.83
N ALA A 345 6.81 3.15 -13.01
CA ALA A 345 5.89 4.29 -13.12
C ALA A 345 5.99 4.96 -14.49
N ALA A 346 7.20 5.19 -14.98
CA ALA A 346 7.44 5.80 -16.29
C ALA A 346 6.93 4.92 -17.47
N ALA A 347 7.03 3.59 -17.33
CA ALA A 347 6.59 2.64 -18.34
C ALA A 347 5.06 2.39 -18.28
N PHE A 348 4.47 2.48 -17.08
CA PHE A 348 3.07 2.13 -16.85
C PHE A 348 2.09 3.16 -17.42
N VAL A 349 2.40 4.47 -17.31
CA VAL A 349 1.60 5.57 -17.84
C VAL A 349 2.39 6.38 -18.86
N PRO A 350 2.53 5.88 -20.12
CA PRO A 350 3.33 6.57 -21.13
C PRO A 350 2.73 7.92 -21.53
N ARG A 351 3.59 8.93 -21.68
CA ARG A 351 3.18 10.32 -21.98
C ARG A 351 2.83 10.56 -23.45
N THR A 352 3.08 9.59 -24.34
CA THR A 352 2.90 9.75 -25.78
C THR A 352 2.18 8.53 -26.38
N ARG A 353 1.47 8.72 -27.51
CA ARG A 353 0.84 7.64 -28.26
C ARG A 353 1.85 6.57 -28.71
N ARG A 354 3.06 6.98 -29.10
CA ARG A 354 4.14 6.04 -29.45
C ARG A 354 4.56 5.21 -28.23
N GLY A 355 4.70 5.82 -27.06
CA GLY A 355 4.99 5.12 -25.82
C GLY A 355 3.91 4.09 -25.45
N ILE A 356 2.63 4.44 -25.62
CA ILE A 356 1.51 3.51 -25.41
C ILE A 356 1.62 2.33 -26.39
N PHE A 357 1.90 2.59 -27.67
CA PHE A 357 2.08 1.54 -28.66
C PHE A 357 3.21 0.57 -28.26
N PHE A 358 4.40 1.08 -27.92
CA PHE A 358 5.54 0.24 -27.50
C PHE A 358 5.23 -0.56 -26.24
N ARG A 359 4.64 0.07 -25.21
CA ARG A 359 4.20 -0.64 -24.01
C ARG A 359 3.24 -1.78 -24.35
N ASN A 360 2.27 -1.54 -25.23
CA ASN A 360 1.31 -2.55 -25.64
C ASN A 360 1.97 -3.71 -26.38
N GLN A 361 3.03 -3.47 -27.19
CA GLN A 361 3.80 -4.55 -27.82
C GLN A 361 4.58 -5.39 -26.78
N VAL A 362 5.21 -4.74 -25.80
CA VAL A 362 5.88 -5.45 -24.68
C VAL A 362 4.88 -6.32 -23.93
N ILE A 363 3.71 -5.79 -23.61
CA ILE A 363 2.65 -6.54 -22.91
C ILE A 363 2.14 -7.70 -23.77
N LYS A 364 2.03 -7.53 -25.10
CA LYS A 364 1.70 -8.65 -26.00
C LYS A 364 2.74 -9.77 -25.94
N ALA A 365 4.02 -9.43 -25.85
CA ALA A 365 5.09 -10.42 -25.74
C ALA A 365 4.97 -11.29 -24.47
N PHE A 366 4.36 -10.79 -23.39
CA PHE A 366 4.10 -11.57 -22.18
C PHE A 366 3.06 -12.70 -22.35
N ARG A 367 2.40 -12.78 -23.49
CA ARG A 367 1.59 -13.96 -23.85
C ARG A 367 2.46 -15.21 -24.05
N VAL A 368 3.75 -15.03 -24.37
CA VAL A 368 4.72 -16.11 -24.44
C VAL A 368 5.27 -16.37 -23.04
N PRO A 369 4.98 -17.52 -22.42
CA PRO A 369 5.33 -17.77 -21.02
C PRO A 369 6.83 -17.64 -20.73
N ALA A 370 7.69 -18.03 -21.67
CA ALA A 370 9.14 -17.93 -21.52
C ALA A 370 9.60 -16.46 -21.39
N ILE A 371 9.06 -15.55 -22.22
CA ILE A 371 9.37 -14.11 -22.17
C ILE A 371 8.86 -13.52 -20.87
N ALA A 372 7.63 -13.83 -20.49
CA ALA A 372 7.05 -13.35 -19.23
C ALA A 372 7.85 -13.84 -18.03
N LYS A 373 8.26 -15.11 -18.00
CA LYS A 373 9.11 -15.66 -16.92
C LYS A 373 10.43 -14.91 -16.78
N VAL A 374 11.13 -14.65 -17.88
CA VAL A 374 12.41 -13.92 -17.84
C VAL A 374 12.22 -12.48 -17.38
N ALA A 375 11.20 -11.77 -17.91
CA ALA A 375 10.95 -10.36 -17.59
C ALA A 375 10.49 -10.15 -16.16
N ILE A 376 9.68 -11.05 -15.61
CA ILE A 376 8.96 -10.87 -14.35
C ILE A 376 9.71 -11.55 -13.18
N SER A 377 10.47 -12.63 -13.44
CA SER A 377 11.10 -13.44 -12.38
C SER A 377 12.04 -12.63 -11.46
N ARG A 378 12.71 -11.62 -12.00
CA ARG A 378 13.65 -10.78 -11.24
C ARG A 378 12.95 -9.88 -10.23
N ASP A 379 11.76 -9.39 -10.57
CA ASP A 379 11.00 -8.44 -9.73
C ASP A 379 10.07 -9.15 -8.74
N ILE A 380 9.66 -10.39 -9.05
CA ILE A 380 8.80 -11.20 -8.17
C ILE A 380 9.57 -11.89 -7.06
N ARG A 381 10.82 -12.29 -7.30
CA ARG A 381 11.62 -12.98 -6.28
C ARG A 381 12.14 -11.99 -5.26
N ASP A 382 11.60 -12.08 -4.06
CA ASP A 382 12.13 -11.34 -2.93
C ASP A 382 13.44 -11.99 -2.48
N GLN A 383 14.52 -11.19 -2.47
CA GLN A 383 15.87 -11.67 -2.08
C GLN A 383 16.12 -11.54 -0.58
N LEU A 384 15.16 -11.07 0.20
CA LEU A 384 15.28 -10.91 1.63
C LEU A 384 15.04 -12.24 2.35
N GLN A 385 15.98 -12.65 3.19
CA GLN A 385 15.79 -13.76 4.12
C GLN A 385 15.14 -13.23 5.41
N LEU A 386 13.95 -13.74 5.72
CA LEU A 386 13.26 -13.39 6.95
C LEU A 386 14.03 -13.92 8.17
N PRO A 387 14.23 -13.10 9.19
CA PRO A 387 14.81 -13.57 10.44
C PRO A 387 13.87 -14.59 11.10
N ARG A 388 14.46 -15.54 11.83
CA ARG A 388 13.69 -16.51 12.62
C ARG A 388 13.92 -16.21 14.09
N TYR A 389 12.84 -16.07 14.83
CA TYR A 389 12.87 -16.08 16.28
C TYR A 389 12.48 -17.49 16.72
N HIS A 390 13.39 -18.16 17.43
CA HIS A 390 13.10 -19.43 18.07
C HIS A 390 12.49 -19.11 19.45
N LEU A 391 11.20 -19.40 19.59
CA LEU A 391 10.50 -19.35 20.88
C LEU A 391 10.98 -20.51 21.75
#